data_8407a1dbefee5f8cc819767f12e4dd14
#
_entry.id   8407a1dbefee5f8cc819767f12e4dd14
#
_cell.length_a   1.000
_cell.length_b   1.000
_cell.length_c   1.000
_cell.angle_alpha   90.00
_cell.angle_beta   90.00
_cell.angle_gamma   90.00
#
_symmetry.space_group_name_H-M   'P 1'
#
loop_
_entity.id
_entity.type
_entity.pdbx_description
1 polymer ?
#
loop_
_entity_poly.entity_id
_entity_poly.type
_entity_poly.pdbx_seq_one_letter_code
_entity_poly.pdbx_strand_id
1 'polypeptide(L)'
;VVKILHISTADNGGGASRSAYRLHDGLRRSGQDSRVYVLDKYTNDPWVTRFQSSRGRIDWIARNARRLRLLLSHRRYAKTLPSERTFFNEDRTPFYKDACRQMPEAELINLHWVAGFLDLGAFFDWLPDHMPLVWTLHDMGSFTGGCSQDMGCGKFTQQCGACPQLGSTCEGDLTRDVWRRKRKYYSALDVKRFHIVTPSRWLGEEVKRSPLLSRFPRSVIPYGLDLEVFKARDRRFSREVLGIPQEAKVILFVSNGLHTHLKGFRYLIGALEGMDSSSGIFLLCLGFGSPPVLERFPHAHITSMTEDRSMSMVYSAADVFVLPSLADNLPNTMLEALACGTPVVGFAAGGIPDGVRPGVTGLLAKTGDSAELCSAILEMLGNDAKRAEMSANCRRIALAEYDLSVQTSRYLELYTDMLRCGASESANKAAVRRAATSK
;
A
#
# COMPACT_ATOMS: atom_id res chain seq x y z
N VAL A 1 -4.95 27.86 -3.32
CA VAL A 1 -3.99 26.81 -3.70
C VAL A 1 -3.18 26.45 -2.47
N VAL A 2 -3.20 25.19 -2.04
CA VAL A 2 -2.47 24.71 -0.86
C VAL A 2 -1.17 24.07 -1.32
N LYS A 3 -0.05 24.35 -0.62
CA LYS A 3 1.24 23.72 -0.84
C LYS A 3 1.32 22.41 -0.05
N ILE A 4 1.18 21.29 -0.73
CA ILE A 4 1.16 19.96 -0.13
C ILE A 4 2.45 19.22 -0.49
N LEU A 5 3.14 18.69 0.52
CA LEU A 5 4.32 17.84 0.33
C LEU A 5 4.01 16.39 0.68
N HIS A 6 4.02 15.53 -0.32
CA HIS A 6 3.99 14.09 -0.13
C HIS A 6 5.42 13.57 0.08
N ILE A 7 5.63 12.73 1.08
CA ILE A 7 6.94 12.11 1.34
C ILE A 7 6.78 10.59 1.23
N SER A 8 7.54 9.99 0.32
CA SER A 8 7.55 8.56 0.08
C SER A 8 8.98 8.08 -0.20
N THR A 9 9.28 6.81 0.02
CA THR A 9 10.60 6.27 -0.33
C THR A 9 10.82 6.32 -1.84
N ALA A 10 9.77 6.11 -2.64
CA ALA A 10 9.83 6.19 -4.10
C ALA A 10 8.55 6.82 -4.66
N ASP A 11 8.61 7.32 -5.88
CA ASP A 11 7.46 7.83 -6.64
C ASP A 11 6.78 6.73 -7.49
N ASN A 12 7.47 5.61 -7.73
CA ASN A 12 6.96 4.45 -8.45
C ASN A 12 7.69 3.18 -7.97
N GLY A 13 7.40 2.02 -8.56
CA GLY A 13 8.08 0.75 -8.28
C GLY A 13 7.38 -0.17 -7.28
N GLY A 14 6.32 0.28 -6.62
CA GLY A 14 5.53 -0.52 -5.68
C GLY A 14 4.12 0.01 -5.47
N GLY A 15 3.23 -0.80 -4.89
CA GLY A 15 1.82 -0.42 -4.68
C GLY A 15 1.65 0.87 -3.88
N ALA A 16 2.39 1.01 -2.78
CA ALA A 16 2.37 2.21 -1.94
C ALA A 16 2.81 3.48 -2.69
N SER A 17 3.94 3.38 -3.40
CA SER A 17 4.50 4.49 -4.18
C SER A 17 3.58 4.92 -5.32
N ARG A 18 3.02 3.94 -6.07
CA ARG A 18 2.03 4.23 -7.14
C ARG A 18 0.79 4.91 -6.59
N SER A 19 0.26 4.47 -5.44
CA SER A 19 -0.92 5.09 -4.82
C SER A 19 -0.63 6.51 -4.33
N ALA A 20 0.56 6.76 -3.77
CA ALA A 20 0.99 8.11 -3.37
C ALA A 20 1.13 9.03 -4.59
N TYR A 21 1.72 8.54 -5.67
CA TYR A 21 1.90 9.30 -6.91
C TYR A 21 0.55 9.59 -7.60
N ARG A 22 -0.38 8.62 -7.65
CA ARG A 22 -1.73 8.84 -8.18
C ARG A 22 -2.49 9.93 -7.41
N LEU A 23 -2.39 9.95 -6.07
CA LEU A 23 -2.97 11.03 -5.27
C LEU A 23 -2.34 12.38 -5.59
N HIS A 24 -1.01 12.45 -5.70
CA HIS A 24 -0.29 13.65 -6.12
C HIS A 24 -0.78 14.16 -7.49
N ASP A 25 -0.89 13.28 -8.49
CA ASP A 25 -1.38 13.63 -9.82
C ASP A 25 -2.84 14.13 -9.78
N GLY A 26 -3.72 13.48 -9.00
CA GLY A 26 -5.09 13.94 -8.79
C GLY A 26 -5.17 15.34 -8.19
N LEU A 27 -4.34 15.63 -7.18
CA LEU A 27 -4.25 16.96 -6.57
C LEU A 27 -3.70 18.03 -7.55
N ARG A 28 -2.73 17.65 -8.37
CA ARG A 28 -2.21 18.52 -9.44
C ARG A 28 -3.29 18.86 -10.47
N ARG A 29 -4.02 17.85 -10.94
CA ARG A 29 -5.15 18.01 -11.88
C ARG A 29 -6.26 18.90 -11.30
N SER A 30 -6.43 18.89 -9.97
CA SER A 30 -7.39 19.77 -9.26
C SER A 30 -6.85 21.18 -8.96
N GLY A 31 -5.67 21.54 -9.47
CA GLY A 31 -5.09 22.89 -9.36
C GLY A 31 -4.33 23.15 -8.05
N GLN A 32 -3.97 22.11 -7.25
CA GLN A 32 -3.18 22.30 -6.04
C GLN A 32 -1.67 22.29 -6.31
N ASP A 33 -0.89 23.00 -5.47
CA ASP A 33 0.59 22.91 -5.48
C ASP A 33 1.04 21.65 -4.72
N SER A 34 0.81 20.51 -5.35
CA SER A 34 1.23 19.21 -4.81
C SER A 34 2.64 18.88 -5.30
N ARG A 35 3.50 18.46 -4.39
CA ARG A 35 4.89 18.05 -4.66
C ARG A 35 5.19 16.73 -3.98
N VAL A 36 6.13 15.96 -4.54
CA VAL A 36 6.58 14.69 -3.96
C VAL A 36 8.07 14.76 -3.65
N TYR A 37 8.46 14.31 -2.46
CA TYR A 37 9.86 14.19 -2.03
C TYR A 37 10.21 12.73 -1.80
N VAL A 38 11.22 12.23 -2.52
CA VAL A 38 11.55 10.80 -2.56
C VAL A 38 13.04 10.53 -2.41
N LEU A 39 13.38 9.32 -1.93
CA LEU A 39 14.72 8.77 -2.03
C LEU A 39 15.01 8.31 -3.47
N ASP A 40 14.11 7.52 -4.04
CA ASP A 40 14.25 6.93 -5.37
C ASP A 40 13.21 7.54 -6.33
N LYS A 41 13.70 8.26 -7.34
CA LYS A 41 12.86 8.87 -8.37
C LYS A 41 12.94 8.02 -9.65
N TYR A 42 11.79 7.57 -10.13
CA TYR A 42 11.63 6.77 -11.34
C TYR A 42 10.89 7.53 -12.45
N THR A 43 10.09 8.56 -12.11
CA THR A 43 9.38 9.37 -13.09
C THR A 43 10.21 10.57 -13.55
N ASN A 44 9.84 11.15 -14.71
CA ASN A 44 10.40 12.42 -15.19
C ASN A 44 9.60 13.62 -14.74
N ASP A 45 8.68 13.45 -13.79
CA ASP A 45 7.82 14.52 -13.29
C ASP A 45 8.65 15.64 -12.62
N PRO A 46 8.54 16.91 -13.06
CA PRO A 46 9.28 18.01 -12.46
C PRO A 46 8.83 18.36 -11.03
N TRP A 47 7.64 17.93 -10.60
CA TRP A 47 7.11 18.14 -9.26
C TRP A 47 7.55 17.08 -8.26
N VAL A 48 8.33 16.09 -8.71
CA VAL A 48 8.97 15.09 -7.88
C VAL A 48 10.43 15.48 -7.63
N THR A 49 10.78 15.75 -6.38
CA THR A 49 12.13 16.08 -5.95
C THR A 49 12.82 14.85 -5.37
N ARG A 50 13.98 14.48 -5.91
CA ARG A 50 14.80 13.41 -5.36
C ARG A 50 15.72 13.94 -4.27
N PHE A 51 15.77 13.24 -3.13
CA PHE A 51 16.77 13.47 -2.10
C PHE A 51 18.19 13.22 -2.63
N GLN A 52 19.10 14.13 -2.31
CA GLN A 52 20.52 13.99 -2.65
C GLN A 52 21.34 13.94 -1.36
N SER A 53 21.92 12.77 -1.08
CA SER A 53 22.77 12.65 0.12
C SER A 53 23.97 13.59 0.05
N SER A 54 24.28 14.27 1.16
CA SER A 54 25.47 15.14 1.28
C SER A 54 26.74 14.40 0.84
N ARG A 55 27.59 15.09 0.06
CA ARG A 55 28.88 14.60 -0.42
C ARG A 55 30.04 14.91 0.52
N GLY A 56 29.80 15.63 1.61
CA GLY A 56 30.81 15.99 2.61
C GLY A 56 31.48 14.75 3.24
N ARG A 57 32.81 14.79 3.44
CA ARG A 57 33.56 13.65 4.03
C ARG A 57 33.03 13.27 5.42
N ILE A 58 32.69 14.25 6.25
CA ILE A 58 32.17 14.04 7.61
C ILE A 58 30.78 13.39 7.55
N ASP A 59 29.90 13.89 6.70
CA ASP A 59 28.56 13.33 6.51
C ASP A 59 28.61 11.91 5.95
N TRP A 60 29.55 11.65 5.03
CA TRP A 60 29.81 10.31 4.49
C TRP A 60 30.22 9.33 5.59
N ILE A 61 31.19 9.71 6.45
CA ILE A 61 31.64 8.87 7.57
C ILE A 61 30.48 8.61 8.55
N ALA A 62 29.74 9.65 8.95
CA ALA A 62 28.62 9.54 9.87
C ALA A 62 27.52 8.65 9.32
N ARG A 63 27.19 8.78 8.01
CA ARG A 63 26.20 7.96 7.32
C ARG A 63 26.64 6.49 7.27
N ASN A 64 27.88 6.20 6.90
CA ASN A 64 28.38 4.82 6.86
C ASN A 64 28.45 4.18 8.26
N ALA A 65 28.83 4.94 9.29
CA ALA A 65 28.82 4.46 10.67
C ALA A 65 27.39 4.10 11.13
N ARG A 66 26.37 4.91 10.77
CA ARG A 66 24.96 4.59 11.03
C ARG A 66 24.51 3.37 10.26
N ARG A 67 24.85 3.30 8.95
CA ARG A 67 24.54 2.13 8.12
C ARG A 67 25.11 0.84 8.72
N LEU A 68 26.36 0.88 9.17
CA LEU A 68 26.99 -0.27 9.81
C LEU A 68 26.26 -0.68 11.11
N ARG A 69 25.88 0.28 11.96
CA ARG A 69 25.11 -0.01 13.18
C ARG A 69 23.78 -0.68 12.87
N LEU A 70 23.05 -0.19 11.86
CA LEU A 70 21.78 -0.79 11.41
C LEU A 70 22.00 -2.21 10.88
N LEU A 71 23.02 -2.43 10.06
CA LEU A 71 23.38 -3.76 9.55
C LEU A 71 23.72 -4.73 10.70
N LEU A 72 24.49 -4.28 11.69
CA LEU A 72 24.84 -5.10 12.85
C LEU A 72 23.62 -5.44 13.71
N SER A 73 22.66 -4.51 13.89
CA SER A 73 21.42 -4.78 14.62
C SER A 73 20.57 -5.87 13.97
N HIS A 74 20.57 -5.96 12.63
CA HIS A 74 19.87 -6.99 11.88
C HIS A 74 20.66 -8.31 11.77
N ARG A 75 21.99 -8.23 11.67
CA ARG A 75 22.86 -9.40 11.47
C ARG A 75 22.69 -10.48 12.53
N ARG A 76 22.40 -10.10 13.78
CA ARG A 76 22.18 -11.05 14.89
C ARG A 76 21.00 -11.99 14.65
N TYR A 77 20.05 -11.61 13.79
CA TYR A 77 18.89 -12.43 13.43
C TYR A 77 19.07 -13.22 12.12
N ALA A 78 20.15 -13.00 11.38
CA ALA A 78 20.33 -13.59 10.04
C ALA A 78 20.16 -15.11 9.98
N LYS A 79 20.48 -15.81 11.09
CA LYS A 79 20.35 -17.28 11.19
C LYS A 79 18.96 -17.75 11.64
N THR A 80 18.15 -16.87 12.22
CA THR A 80 16.83 -17.19 12.78
C THR A 80 15.67 -16.68 11.92
N LEU A 81 15.96 -15.84 10.90
CA LEU A 81 14.95 -15.26 10.04
C LEU A 81 14.15 -16.35 9.31
N PRO A 82 12.82 -16.41 9.47
CA PRO A 82 11.98 -17.28 8.67
C PRO A 82 12.02 -16.91 7.18
N SER A 83 11.85 -17.89 6.29
CA SER A 83 11.74 -17.67 4.85
C SER A 83 10.49 -16.86 4.47
N GLU A 84 9.43 -17.01 5.23
CA GLU A 84 8.10 -16.43 4.97
C GLU A 84 7.83 -15.15 5.77
N ARG A 85 8.88 -14.36 6.08
CA ARG A 85 8.73 -13.09 6.78
C ARG A 85 8.20 -11.98 5.88
N THR A 86 7.61 -10.95 6.51
CA THR A 86 7.22 -9.71 5.84
C THR A 86 8.38 -8.70 5.77
N PHE A 87 8.18 -7.59 5.06
CA PHE A 87 9.13 -6.49 5.12
C PHE A 87 9.25 -5.96 6.54
N PHE A 88 10.48 -5.63 6.93
CA PHE A 88 10.77 -5.02 8.21
C PHE A 88 11.10 -3.53 8.01
N ASN A 89 10.26 -2.68 8.58
CA ASN A 89 10.35 -1.22 8.50
C ASN A 89 11.03 -0.68 9.77
N GLU A 90 12.34 -0.49 9.74
CA GLU A 90 13.03 0.18 10.84
C GLU A 90 12.70 1.68 10.85
N ASP A 91 12.58 2.26 12.05
CA ASP A 91 12.30 3.67 12.29
C ASP A 91 13.53 4.58 12.09
N ARG A 92 14.72 4.00 11.91
CA ARG A 92 15.99 4.70 11.73
C ARG A 92 16.57 4.46 10.35
N THR A 93 17.27 5.48 9.83
CA THR A 93 17.95 5.39 8.53
C THR A 93 19.38 5.94 8.59
N PRO A 94 20.21 5.62 7.58
CA PRO A 94 21.54 6.22 7.48
C PRO A 94 21.51 7.74 7.27
N PHE A 95 20.41 8.28 6.74
CA PHE A 95 20.30 9.68 6.30
C PHE A 95 20.03 10.64 7.46
N TYR A 96 19.41 10.18 8.56
CA TYR A 96 19.12 10.95 9.76
C TYR A 96 18.51 12.34 9.41
N LYS A 97 19.13 13.46 9.85
CA LYS A 97 18.63 14.83 9.61
C LYS A 97 18.83 15.33 8.18
N ASP A 98 19.63 14.66 7.36
CA ASP A 98 19.94 15.17 6.01
C ASP A 98 18.71 15.20 5.11
N ALA A 99 17.85 14.20 5.22
CA ALA A 99 16.59 14.16 4.46
C ALA A 99 15.66 15.33 4.86
N CYS A 100 15.60 15.69 6.14
CA CYS A 100 14.77 16.77 6.64
C CYS A 100 15.25 18.16 6.17
N ARG A 101 16.56 18.38 6.07
CA ARG A 101 17.14 19.66 5.67
C ARG A 101 16.86 20.06 4.23
N GLN A 102 16.54 19.10 3.37
CA GLN A 102 16.35 19.29 1.93
C GLN A 102 14.87 19.20 1.53
N MET A 103 13.96 19.12 2.51
CA MET A 103 12.52 19.05 2.22
C MET A 103 12.05 20.36 1.55
N PRO A 104 11.30 20.27 0.45
CA PRO A 104 10.61 21.40 -0.12
C PRO A 104 9.68 22.08 0.89
N GLU A 105 9.46 23.39 0.72
CA GLU A 105 8.48 24.14 1.51
C GLU A 105 7.07 23.60 1.30
N ALA A 106 6.31 23.52 2.40
CA ALA A 106 4.93 23.06 2.40
C ALA A 106 4.11 23.76 3.48
N GLU A 107 2.80 23.80 3.30
CA GLU A 107 1.82 24.21 4.30
C GLU A 107 1.25 22.98 5.04
N LEU A 108 1.36 21.81 4.42
CA LEU A 108 0.93 20.50 4.96
C LEU A 108 1.85 19.40 4.43
N ILE A 109 2.20 18.45 5.29
CA ILE A 109 2.96 17.25 4.91
C ILE A 109 2.04 16.03 4.96
N ASN A 110 2.08 15.20 3.90
CA ASN A 110 1.49 13.87 3.90
C ASN A 110 2.58 12.81 3.79
N LEU A 111 2.81 12.06 4.86
CA LEU A 111 3.70 10.91 4.84
C LEU A 111 2.99 9.71 4.19
N HIS A 112 3.74 8.97 3.38
CA HIS A 112 3.33 7.69 2.82
C HIS A 112 4.23 6.57 3.35
N TRP A 113 4.73 5.70 2.49
CA TRP A 113 5.69 4.67 2.86
C TRP A 113 7.10 5.27 2.86
N VAL A 114 7.63 5.51 4.05
CA VAL A 114 8.92 6.22 4.26
C VAL A 114 10.03 5.32 4.80
N ALA A 115 9.81 4.00 4.82
CA ALA A 115 10.78 3.03 5.30
C ALA A 115 12.08 3.09 4.50
N GLY A 116 13.22 3.06 5.21
CA GLY A 116 14.54 3.18 4.60
C GLY A 116 14.93 4.59 4.15
N PHE A 117 14.00 5.55 4.15
CA PHE A 117 14.21 6.94 3.73
C PHE A 117 14.24 7.89 4.91
N LEU A 118 13.14 8.04 5.65
CA LEU A 118 13.10 8.93 6.81
C LEU A 118 13.53 8.22 8.10
N ASP A 119 14.41 8.86 8.84
CA ASP A 119 14.64 8.57 10.25
C ASP A 119 13.51 9.24 11.04
N LEU A 120 12.59 8.44 11.60
CA LEU A 120 11.37 8.97 12.23
C LEU A 120 11.68 9.88 13.41
N GLY A 121 12.71 9.54 14.23
CA GLY A 121 13.09 10.39 15.35
C GLY A 121 13.59 11.76 14.88
N ALA A 122 14.50 11.76 13.89
CA ALA A 122 15.01 13.01 13.33
C ALA A 122 13.94 13.84 12.63
N PHE A 123 12.96 13.17 11.98
CA PHE A 123 11.84 13.83 11.32
C PHE A 123 10.91 14.51 12.32
N PHE A 124 10.48 13.83 13.38
CA PHE A 124 9.59 14.41 14.38
C PHE A 124 10.27 15.49 15.23
N ASP A 125 11.59 15.37 15.48
CA ASP A 125 12.37 16.42 16.11
C ASP A 125 12.54 17.67 15.23
N TRP A 126 12.51 17.51 13.90
CA TRP A 126 12.61 18.59 12.92
C TRP A 126 11.27 19.24 12.63
N LEU A 127 10.17 18.47 12.69
CA LEU A 127 8.83 18.91 12.28
C LEU A 127 8.41 20.16 13.07
N PRO A 128 8.11 21.30 12.40
CA PRO A 128 7.66 22.48 13.10
C PRO A 128 6.35 22.27 13.86
N ASP A 129 6.26 22.84 15.06
CA ASP A 129 5.06 22.69 15.92
C ASP A 129 3.74 23.14 15.28
N HIS A 130 3.79 23.99 14.26
CA HIS A 130 2.61 24.48 13.56
C HIS A 130 2.24 23.68 12.31
N MET A 131 3.10 22.74 11.88
CA MET A 131 2.94 21.99 10.63
C MET A 131 1.86 20.92 10.76
N PRO A 132 0.76 20.97 9.98
CA PRO A 132 -0.18 19.87 9.88
C PRO A 132 0.46 18.66 9.21
N LEU A 133 0.25 17.49 9.81
CA LEU A 133 0.81 16.23 9.35
C LEU A 133 -0.30 15.20 9.12
N VAL A 134 -0.41 14.72 7.91
CA VAL A 134 -1.20 13.53 7.56
C VAL A 134 -0.25 12.36 7.38
N TRP A 135 -0.61 11.18 7.86
CA TRP A 135 0.11 9.95 7.53
C TRP A 135 -0.85 8.97 6.85
N THR A 136 -0.68 8.80 5.55
CA THR A 136 -1.38 7.77 4.78
C THR A 136 -0.64 6.44 4.94
N LEU A 137 -1.25 5.52 5.67
CA LEU A 137 -0.65 4.23 5.99
C LEU A 137 -0.89 3.24 4.85
N HIS A 138 0.18 2.61 4.38
CA HIS A 138 0.12 1.60 3.32
C HIS A 138 0.26 0.17 3.86
N ASP A 139 0.82 0.03 5.06
CA ASP A 139 1.02 -1.22 5.78
C ASP A 139 0.98 -0.98 7.31
N MET A 140 1.23 -2.02 8.09
CA MET A 140 1.25 -1.95 9.56
C MET A 140 2.59 -1.43 10.12
N GLY A 141 3.61 -1.21 9.29
CA GLY A 141 4.97 -0.88 9.73
C GLY A 141 5.05 0.35 10.62
N SER A 142 4.18 1.35 10.46
CA SER A 142 4.15 2.58 11.27
C SER A 142 3.74 2.34 12.72
N PHE A 143 2.91 1.34 13.01
CA PHE A 143 2.34 1.10 14.35
C PHE A 143 2.66 -0.29 14.94
N THR A 144 3.62 -0.99 14.33
CA THR A 144 4.21 -2.23 14.84
C THR A 144 5.65 -2.02 15.29
N GLY A 145 6.31 -3.07 15.77
CA GLY A 145 7.75 -3.10 16.01
C GLY A 145 8.61 -3.22 14.75
N GLY A 146 8.01 -3.01 13.55
CA GLY A 146 8.70 -2.97 12.27
C GLY A 146 8.10 -3.87 11.18
N CYS A 147 7.31 -4.89 11.49
CA CYS A 147 6.70 -5.75 10.47
C CYS A 147 5.63 -4.98 9.67
N SER A 148 5.62 -5.17 8.36
CA SER A 148 4.62 -4.56 7.46
C SER A 148 3.25 -5.25 7.53
N GLN A 149 3.22 -6.52 7.97
CA GLN A 149 2.04 -7.30 8.30
C GLN A 149 2.35 -8.14 9.53
N ASP A 150 1.43 -8.24 10.47
CA ASP A 150 1.67 -8.95 11.74
C ASP A 150 1.57 -10.48 11.63
N MET A 151 0.98 -10.97 10.55
CA MET A 151 0.77 -12.39 10.25
C MET A 151 0.11 -13.17 11.41
N GLY A 152 -0.84 -12.52 12.10
CA GLY A 152 -1.57 -13.08 13.22
C GLY A 152 -0.82 -13.08 14.55
N CYS A 153 0.37 -12.48 14.63
CA CYS A 153 1.16 -12.35 15.86
C CYS A 153 0.42 -11.56 16.95
N GLY A 154 -0.29 -10.49 16.58
CA GLY A 154 -1.11 -9.66 17.47
C GLY A 154 -0.36 -8.82 18.52
N LYS A 155 0.95 -8.99 18.71
CA LYS A 155 1.71 -8.31 19.78
C LYS A 155 1.73 -6.79 19.66
N PHE A 156 1.51 -6.23 18.48
CA PHE A 156 1.44 -4.78 18.27
C PHE A 156 0.30 -4.12 19.08
N THR A 157 -0.71 -4.88 19.50
CA THR A 157 -1.84 -4.40 20.31
C THR A 157 -1.46 -4.09 21.76
N GLN A 158 -0.31 -4.54 22.18
CA GLN A 158 0.23 -4.30 23.53
C GLN A 158 1.64 -3.70 23.41
N GLN A 159 2.64 -4.56 23.12
CA GLN A 159 4.03 -4.18 23.00
C GLN A 159 4.78 -5.27 22.21
N CYS A 160 5.41 -4.91 21.10
CA CYS A 160 6.23 -5.85 20.33
C CYS A 160 7.44 -6.37 21.14
N GLY A 161 7.96 -7.52 20.75
CA GLY A 161 9.08 -8.26 21.36
C GLY A 161 8.91 -9.76 21.14
N ALA A 162 9.93 -10.57 21.35
CA ALA A 162 9.95 -12.01 21.03
C ALA A 162 9.29 -12.28 19.67
N CYS A 163 9.80 -11.59 18.62
CA CYS A 163 9.13 -11.48 17.33
C CYS A 163 9.26 -12.76 16.50
N PRO A 164 8.15 -13.41 16.11
CA PRO A 164 8.21 -14.62 15.30
C PRO A 164 8.81 -14.35 13.91
N GLN A 165 8.64 -13.15 13.35
CA GLN A 165 9.21 -12.79 12.03
C GLN A 165 10.73 -12.52 12.08
N LEU A 166 11.33 -12.39 13.26
CA LEU A 166 12.78 -12.39 13.47
C LEU A 166 13.28 -13.77 13.95
N GLY A 167 12.39 -14.72 14.19
CA GLY A 167 12.71 -15.99 14.86
C GLY A 167 13.26 -15.77 16.27
N SER A 168 12.79 -14.72 16.95
CA SER A 168 13.28 -14.28 18.25
C SER A 168 12.35 -14.74 19.37
N THR A 169 12.93 -15.31 20.44
CA THR A 169 12.23 -15.62 21.69
C THR A 169 12.51 -14.57 22.78
N CYS A 170 13.40 -13.60 22.51
CA CYS A 170 13.80 -12.57 23.46
C CYS A 170 12.79 -11.40 23.44
N GLU A 171 12.19 -11.10 24.60
CA GLU A 171 11.28 -9.97 24.76
C GLU A 171 11.96 -8.61 24.48
N GLY A 172 13.26 -8.47 24.75
CA GLY A 172 14.07 -7.27 24.51
C GLY A 172 14.73 -7.28 23.12
N ASP A 173 14.07 -7.78 22.09
CA ASP A 173 14.59 -7.83 20.73
C ASP A 173 14.48 -6.50 19.97
N LEU A 174 14.93 -6.46 18.70
CA LEU A 174 14.91 -5.27 17.86
C LEU A 174 13.49 -4.69 17.73
N THR A 175 12.46 -5.54 17.68
CA THR A 175 11.07 -5.07 17.52
C THR A 175 10.57 -4.32 18.76
N ARG A 176 11.02 -4.72 19.95
CA ARG A 176 10.77 -4.01 21.20
C ARG A 176 11.42 -2.64 21.20
N ASP A 177 12.65 -2.56 20.73
CA ASP A 177 13.39 -1.29 20.65
C ASP A 177 12.75 -0.32 19.66
N VAL A 178 12.38 -0.80 18.46
CA VAL A 178 11.65 -0.03 17.45
C VAL A 178 10.31 0.48 18.01
N TRP A 179 9.54 -0.40 18.65
CA TRP A 179 8.24 -0.06 19.23
C TRP A 179 8.37 1.03 20.33
N ARG A 180 9.34 0.90 21.23
CA ARG A 180 9.61 1.88 22.31
C ARG A 180 10.00 3.25 21.75
N ARG A 181 10.84 3.29 20.71
CA ARG A 181 11.22 4.54 20.07
C ARG A 181 10.02 5.21 19.41
N LYS A 182 9.22 4.47 18.64
CA LYS A 182 7.97 4.98 18.05
C LYS A 182 7.02 5.52 19.11
N ARG A 183 6.83 4.80 20.21
CA ARG A 183 6.02 5.27 21.34
C ARG A 183 6.50 6.61 21.86
N LYS A 184 7.82 6.78 22.02
CA LYS A 184 8.42 8.04 22.46
C LYS A 184 8.12 9.17 21.47
N TYR A 185 8.34 8.95 20.18
CA TYR A 185 8.11 9.97 19.15
C TYR A 185 6.65 10.37 19.07
N TYR A 186 5.76 9.39 18.97
CA TYR A 186 4.34 9.67 18.79
C TYR A 186 3.71 10.28 20.04
N SER A 187 4.17 9.95 21.25
CA SER A 187 3.63 10.56 22.48
C SER A 187 3.85 12.07 22.55
N ALA A 188 4.84 12.60 21.86
CA ALA A 188 5.11 14.04 21.80
C ALA A 188 4.27 14.79 20.75
N LEU A 189 3.59 14.09 19.83
CA LEU A 189 2.81 14.73 18.77
C LEU A 189 1.50 15.30 19.28
N ASP A 190 1.13 16.47 18.79
CA ASP A 190 -0.16 17.07 19.04
C ASP A 190 -1.25 16.35 18.25
N VAL A 191 -2.26 15.82 18.97
CA VAL A 191 -3.39 15.08 18.39
C VAL A 191 -4.17 15.89 17.35
N LYS A 192 -4.25 17.22 17.53
CA LYS A 192 -4.99 18.10 16.63
C LYS A 192 -4.33 18.34 15.29
N ARG A 193 -3.02 18.10 15.21
CA ARG A 193 -2.23 18.37 14.00
C ARG A 193 -1.78 17.14 13.27
N PHE A 194 -2.05 15.99 13.84
CA PHE A 194 -1.67 14.70 13.27
C PHE A 194 -2.90 13.87 12.95
N HIS A 195 -3.11 13.56 11.68
CA HIS A 195 -4.24 12.77 11.20
C HIS A 195 -3.76 11.54 10.44
N ILE A 196 -4.38 10.40 10.71
CA ILE A 196 -4.06 9.14 10.07
C ILE A 196 -5.08 8.86 8.97
N VAL A 197 -4.61 8.50 7.79
CA VAL A 197 -5.44 8.00 6.71
C VAL A 197 -5.10 6.54 6.45
N THR A 198 -6.11 5.69 6.39
CA THR A 198 -5.97 4.29 5.98
C THR A 198 -6.78 4.04 4.71
N PRO A 199 -6.23 3.32 3.72
CA PRO A 199 -6.96 3.05 2.47
C PRO A 199 -8.03 1.98 2.61
N SER A 200 -8.00 1.17 3.67
CA SER A 200 -9.00 0.15 3.98
C SER A 200 -9.59 0.31 5.37
N ARG A 201 -10.81 -0.16 5.54
CA ARG A 201 -11.47 -0.27 6.85
C ARG A 201 -10.70 -1.20 7.77
N TRP A 202 -10.23 -2.34 7.22
CA TRP A 202 -9.41 -3.27 7.98
C TRP A 202 -8.19 -2.59 8.63
N LEU A 203 -7.38 -1.86 7.86
CA LEU A 203 -6.21 -1.19 8.44
C LEU A 203 -6.61 -0.11 9.46
N GLY A 204 -7.73 0.57 9.25
CA GLY A 204 -8.29 1.52 10.20
C GLY A 204 -8.64 0.87 11.55
N GLU A 205 -9.20 -0.34 11.54
CA GLU A 205 -9.47 -1.11 12.76
C GLU A 205 -8.18 -1.61 13.43
N GLU A 206 -7.17 -2.03 12.64
CA GLU A 206 -5.87 -2.40 13.20
C GLU A 206 -5.16 -1.21 13.87
N VAL A 207 -5.26 -0.01 13.31
CA VAL A 207 -4.75 1.23 13.94
C VAL A 207 -5.43 1.49 15.29
N LYS A 208 -6.75 1.27 15.41
CA LYS A 208 -7.48 1.41 16.70
C LYS A 208 -6.94 0.49 17.77
N ARG A 209 -6.48 -0.70 17.39
CA ARG A 209 -5.95 -1.71 18.33
C ARG A 209 -4.54 -1.39 18.80
N SER A 210 -3.81 -0.51 18.10
CA SER A 210 -2.41 -0.19 18.44
C SER A 210 -2.31 0.97 19.44
N PRO A 211 -1.69 0.78 20.60
CA PRO A 211 -1.47 1.86 21.57
C PRO A 211 -0.51 2.95 21.05
N LEU A 212 0.16 2.71 19.92
CA LEU A 212 1.02 3.72 19.30
C LEU A 212 0.21 4.81 18.59
N LEU A 213 -0.86 4.44 17.87
CA LEU A 213 -1.59 5.37 16.99
C LEU A 213 -3.08 5.52 17.32
N SER A 214 -3.65 4.71 18.21
CA SER A 214 -5.09 4.70 18.52
C SER A 214 -5.67 6.04 18.98
N ARG A 215 -4.85 6.89 19.59
CA ARG A 215 -5.27 8.20 20.13
C ARG A 215 -5.47 9.28 19.05
N PHE A 216 -4.95 9.08 17.85
CA PHE A 216 -5.02 10.07 16.77
C PHE A 216 -6.32 9.96 15.98
N PRO A 217 -6.85 11.10 15.49
CA PRO A 217 -7.97 11.09 14.55
C PRO A 217 -7.57 10.35 13.28
N ARG A 218 -8.55 9.66 12.69
CA ARG A 218 -8.32 8.86 11.49
C ARG A 218 -9.50 8.87 10.55
N SER A 219 -9.21 8.73 9.26
CA SER A 219 -10.19 8.59 8.18
C SER A 219 -9.84 7.40 7.29
N VAL A 220 -10.87 6.78 6.73
CA VAL A 220 -10.70 5.76 5.70
C VAL A 220 -10.90 6.42 4.34
N ILE A 221 -9.82 6.55 3.55
CA ILE A 221 -9.86 7.11 2.20
C ILE A 221 -9.20 6.09 1.25
N PRO A 222 -9.99 5.34 0.47
CA PRO A 222 -9.47 4.36 -0.47
C PRO A 222 -8.53 4.96 -1.50
N TYR A 223 -7.67 4.12 -2.09
CA TYR A 223 -6.88 4.52 -3.25
C TYR A 223 -7.75 4.86 -4.43
N GLY A 224 -7.36 5.89 -5.18
CA GLY A 224 -8.00 6.30 -6.43
C GLY A 224 -7.25 5.80 -7.65
N LEU A 225 -7.99 5.57 -8.72
CA LEU A 225 -7.50 5.19 -10.03
C LEU A 225 -7.97 6.20 -11.08
N ASP A 226 -7.16 6.41 -12.12
CA ASP A 226 -7.61 7.06 -13.33
C ASP A 226 -8.52 6.09 -14.11
N LEU A 227 -9.84 6.29 -13.99
CA LEU A 227 -10.83 5.39 -14.59
C LEU A 227 -11.03 5.63 -16.11
N GLU A 228 -10.35 6.62 -16.71
CA GLU A 228 -10.19 6.73 -18.16
C GLU A 228 -9.08 5.83 -18.69
N VAL A 229 -8.10 5.54 -17.85
CA VAL A 229 -7.03 4.57 -18.14
C VAL A 229 -7.50 3.15 -17.81
N PHE A 230 -7.94 2.92 -16.58
CA PHE A 230 -8.48 1.62 -16.14
C PHE A 230 -9.98 1.54 -16.40
N LYS A 231 -10.36 0.98 -17.55
CA LYS A 231 -11.74 0.71 -17.94
C LYS A 231 -11.83 -0.54 -18.81
N ALA A 232 -13.01 -1.08 -18.89
CA ALA A 232 -13.26 -2.21 -19.77
C ALA A 232 -12.84 -1.88 -21.21
N ARG A 233 -12.02 -2.74 -21.80
CA ARG A 233 -11.60 -2.74 -23.20
C ARG A 233 -12.40 -3.77 -23.97
N ASP A 234 -12.37 -3.67 -25.30
CA ASP A 234 -12.92 -4.73 -26.11
C ASP A 234 -12.24 -6.08 -25.79
N ARG A 235 -13.04 -7.03 -25.30
CA ARG A 235 -12.55 -8.30 -24.80
C ARG A 235 -11.99 -9.18 -25.92
N ARG A 236 -12.63 -9.17 -27.10
CA ARG A 236 -12.18 -9.95 -28.25
C ARG A 236 -10.83 -9.45 -28.73
N PHE A 237 -10.70 -8.14 -28.89
CA PHE A 237 -9.45 -7.52 -29.27
C PHE A 237 -8.35 -7.76 -28.22
N SER A 238 -8.67 -7.62 -26.93
CA SER A 238 -7.72 -7.87 -25.84
C SER A 238 -7.20 -9.31 -25.86
N ARG A 239 -8.07 -10.29 -26.10
CA ARG A 239 -7.71 -11.70 -26.21
C ARG A 239 -6.86 -11.99 -27.46
N GLU A 240 -7.20 -11.40 -28.60
CA GLU A 240 -6.44 -11.51 -29.83
C GLU A 240 -5.01 -11.03 -29.65
N VAL A 241 -4.82 -9.83 -29.09
CA VAL A 241 -3.50 -9.24 -28.81
C VAL A 241 -2.67 -10.08 -27.83
N LEU A 242 -3.32 -10.72 -26.85
CA LEU A 242 -2.65 -11.55 -25.85
C LEU A 242 -2.52 -13.04 -26.26
N GLY A 243 -2.96 -13.42 -27.46
CA GLY A 243 -2.90 -14.80 -27.95
C GLY A 243 -3.81 -15.76 -27.19
N ILE A 244 -4.95 -15.27 -26.65
CA ILE A 244 -5.89 -16.05 -25.85
C ILE A 244 -7.06 -16.53 -26.73
N PRO A 245 -7.43 -17.82 -26.71
CA PRO A 245 -8.59 -18.33 -27.45
C PRO A 245 -9.88 -17.63 -27.01
N GLN A 246 -10.73 -17.26 -27.97
CA GLN A 246 -11.92 -16.46 -27.71
C GLN A 246 -12.91 -17.15 -26.75
N GLU A 247 -13.06 -18.46 -26.86
CA GLU A 247 -14.02 -19.26 -26.08
C GLU A 247 -13.46 -19.77 -24.73
N ALA A 248 -12.18 -19.46 -24.45
CA ALA A 248 -11.54 -19.92 -23.21
C ALA A 248 -12.13 -19.24 -21.97
N LYS A 249 -12.15 -19.98 -20.85
CA LYS A 249 -12.44 -19.47 -19.52
C LYS A 249 -11.14 -18.97 -18.89
N VAL A 250 -10.95 -17.65 -18.87
CA VAL A 250 -9.65 -17.05 -18.54
C VAL A 250 -9.54 -16.72 -17.06
N ILE A 251 -8.62 -17.38 -16.37
CA ILE A 251 -8.20 -17.08 -14.99
C ILE A 251 -6.96 -16.19 -15.04
N LEU A 252 -7.06 -14.98 -14.49
CA LEU A 252 -5.93 -14.05 -14.39
C LEU A 252 -5.32 -14.09 -12.98
N PHE A 253 -3.99 -14.11 -12.92
CA PHE A 253 -3.19 -13.85 -11.72
C PHE A 253 -2.14 -12.79 -12.00
N VAL A 254 -2.03 -11.78 -11.11
CA VAL A 254 -1.06 -10.67 -11.24
C VAL A 254 -0.27 -10.52 -9.96
N SER A 255 1.06 -10.56 -10.05
CA SER A 255 1.98 -10.29 -8.94
C SER A 255 3.33 -9.80 -9.46
N ASN A 256 4.05 -8.97 -8.72
CA ASN A 256 5.43 -8.62 -9.09
C ASN A 256 6.35 -9.84 -9.17
N GLY A 257 6.12 -10.85 -8.32
CA GLY A 257 6.85 -12.11 -8.34
C GLY A 257 5.93 -13.27 -7.98
N LEU A 258 5.85 -14.27 -8.85
CA LEU A 258 4.97 -15.42 -8.67
C LEU A 258 5.34 -16.26 -7.43
N HIS A 259 6.60 -16.19 -6.96
CA HIS A 259 7.07 -16.89 -5.78
C HIS A 259 6.90 -16.09 -4.45
N THR A 260 6.31 -14.89 -4.51
CA THR A 260 6.10 -14.08 -3.30
C THR A 260 5.09 -14.75 -2.37
N HIS A 261 5.54 -15.22 -1.20
CA HIS A 261 4.72 -15.97 -0.24
C HIS A 261 3.39 -15.26 0.07
N LEU A 262 3.44 -13.95 0.41
CA LEU A 262 2.25 -13.17 0.77
C LEU A 262 1.22 -13.04 -0.35
N LYS A 263 1.64 -13.18 -1.61
CA LYS A 263 0.73 -13.12 -2.77
C LYS A 263 0.02 -14.43 -3.05
N GLY A 264 0.41 -15.49 -2.35
CA GLY A 264 -0.35 -16.73 -2.25
C GLY A 264 -0.46 -17.56 -3.52
N PHE A 265 0.44 -17.37 -4.50
CA PHE A 265 0.38 -18.12 -5.77
C PHE A 265 0.35 -19.65 -5.55
N ARG A 266 1.00 -20.17 -4.50
CA ARG A 266 0.96 -21.59 -4.13
C ARG A 266 -0.46 -22.11 -3.87
N TYR A 267 -1.36 -21.26 -3.38
CA TYR A 267 -2.76 -21.65 -3.13
C TYR A 267 -3.58 -21.67 -4.41
N LEU A 268 -3.26 -20.80 -5.37
CA LEU A 268 -3.80 -20.93 -6.73
C LEU A 268 -3.33 -22.23 -7.39
N ILE A 269 -2.04 -22.60 -7.23
CA ILE A 269 -1.53 -23.90 -7.69
C ILE A 269 -2.37 -25.03 -7.12
N GLY A 270 -2.54 -25.07 -5.78
CA GLY A 270 -3.34 -26.10 -5.12
C GLY A 270 -4.83 -26.10 -5.56
N ALA A 271 -5.40 -24.94 -5.86
CA ALA A 271 -6.74 -24.85 -6.42
C ALA A 271 -6.82 -25.43 -7.85
N LEU A 272 -5.82 -25.14 -8.69
CA LEU A 272 -5.73 -25.64 -10.07
C LEU A 272 -5.48 -27.15 -10.13
N GLU A 273 -4.83 -27.75 -9.12
CA GLU A 273 -4.65 -29.19 -9.04
C GLU A 273 -6.00 -29.94 -8.91
N GLY A 274 -7.00 -29.30 -8.31
CA GLY A 274 -8.37 -29.83 -8.21
C GLY A 274 -9.25 -29.58 -9.44
N MET A 275 -8.74 -28.93 -10.49
CA MET A 275 -9.51 -28.59 -11.69
C MET A 275 -9.19 -29.54 -12.85
N ASP A 276 -10.20 -29.80 -13.69
CA ASP A 276 -10.00 -30.52 -14.95
C ASP A 276 -9.36 -29.62 -16.01
N SER A 277 -8.17 -30.01 -16.49
CA SER A 277 -7.44 -29.28 -17.52
C SER A 277 -8.13 -29.27 -18.90
N SER A 278 -9.09 -30.19 -19.14
CA SER A 278 -9.90 -30.26 -20.37
C SER A 278 -11.11 -29.32 -20.34
N SER A 279 -11.37 -28.62 -19.24
CA SER A 279 -12.56 -27.78 -19.03
C SER A 279 -12.58 -26.44 -19.78
N GLY A 280 -11.63 -26.21 -20.73
CA GLY A 280 -11.51 -24.97 -21.50
C GLY A 280 -10.93 -23.79 -20.70
N ILE A 281 -10.29 -24.07 -19.56
CA ILE A 281 -9.59 -23.05 -18.75
C ILE A 281 -8.30 -22.63 -19.44
N PHE A 282 -8.05 -21.32 -19.44
CA PHE A 282 -6.81 -20.69 -19.87
C PHE A 282 -6.24 -19.84 -18.74
N LEU A 283 -4.95 -20.00 -18.43
CA LEU A 283 -4.27 -19.22 -17.38
C LEU A 283 -3.54 -18.04 -17.99
N LEU A 284 -3.88 -16.85 -17.53
CA LEU A 284 -3.13 -15.62 -17.84
C LEU A 284 -2.37 -15.18 -16.59
N CYS A 285 -1.05 -15.33 -16.61
CA CYS A 285 -0.18 -15.00 -15.47
C CYS A 285 0.71 -13.82 -15.80
N LEU A 286 0.76 -12.85 -14.90
CA LEU A 286 1.64 -11.69 -15.00
C LEU A 286 2.54 -11.59 -13.77
N GLY A 287 3.86 -11.59 -13.99
CA GLY A 287 4.88 -11.46 -12.94
C GLY A 287 6.14 -12.27 -13.19
N PHE A 288 7.20 -11.97 -12.45
CA PHE A 288 8.46 -12.69 -12.53
C PHE A 288 8.34 -14.11 -11.95
N GLY A 289 8.93 -15.06 -12.66
CA GLY A 289 8.94 -16.48 -12.29
C GLY A 289 8.17 -17.33 -13.30
N SER A 290 8.52 -18.61 -13.40
CA SER A 290 7.88 -19.57 -14.32
C SER A 290 7.58 -20.87 -13.56
N PRO A 291 6.47 -20.97 -12.85
CA PRO A 291 6.14 -22.18 -12.11
C PRO A 291 5.67 -23.31 -13.05
N PRO A 292 6.17 -24.54 -12.87
CA PRO A 292 5.87 -25.69 -13.74
C PRO A 292 4.38 -26.06 -13.85
N VAL A 293 3.56 -25.68 -12.86
CA VAL A 293 2.12 -25.97 -12.86
C VAL A 293 1.38 -25.33 -14.04
N LEU A 294 1.92 -24.26 -14.61
CA LEU A 294 1.31 -23.60 -15.78
C LEU A 294 1.24 -24.54 -16.99
N GLU A 295 2.15 -25.52 -17.11
CA GLU A 295 2.20 -26.47 -18.24
C GLU A 295 1.00 -27.41 -18.29
N ARG A 296 0.22 -27.54 -17.19
CA ARG A 296 -1.01 -28.36 -17.18
C ARG A 296 -2.19 -27.73 -17.91
N PHE A 297 -2.16 -26.42 -18.11
CA PHE A 297 -3.24 -25.67 -18.74
C PHE A 297 -2.71 -24.88 -19.92
N PRO A 298 -3.51 -24.66 -20.95
CA PRO A 298 -3.21 -23.60 -21.92
C PRO A 298 -2.98 -22.29 -21.18
N HIS A 299 -1.87 -21.60 -21.45
CA HIS A 299 -1.52 -20.40 -20.69
C HIS A 299 -0.74 -19.37 -21.51
N ALA A 300 -0.79 -18.12 -21.04
CA ALA A 300 0.12 -17.06 -21.42
C ALA A 300 0.80 -16.51 -20.17
N HIS A 301 2.11 -16.31 -20.24
CA HIS A 301 2.89 -15.74 -19.14
C HIS A 301 3.58 -14.46 -19.60
N ILE A 302 3.26 -13.36 -18.91
CA ILE A 302 3.84 -12.04 -19.14
C ILE A 302 4.75 -11.71 -17.96
N THR A 303 6.05 -11.62 -18.20
CA THR A 303 7.02 -11.41 -17.11
C THR A 303 6.89 -10.06 -16.44
N SER A 304 6.62 -9.00 -17.22
CA SER A 304 6.47 -7.63 -16.71
C SER A 304 5.62 -6.80 -17.66
N MET A 305 4.76 -5.96 -17.08
CA MET A 305 4.00 -4.93 -17.79
C MET A 305 3.86 -3.70 -16.89
N THR A 306 4.32 -2.57 -17.36
CA THR A 306 4.38 -1.34 -16.57
C THR A 306 3.42 -0.25 -17.07
N GLU A 307 2.91 -0.39 -18.28
CA GLU A 307 2.02 0.57 -18.92
C GLU A 307 0.56 0.29 -18.50
N ASP A 308 -0.09 1.27 -17.87
CA ASP A 308 -1.41 1.12 -17.26
C ASP A 308 -2.53 0.79 -18.29
N ARG A 309 -2.43 1.29 -19.54
CA ARG A 309 -3.42 0.95 -20.58
C ARG A 309 -3.31 -0.50 -21.04
N SER A 310 -2.10 -1.02 -21.13
CA SER A 310 -1.85 -2.43 -21.44
C SER A 310 -2.34 -3.32 -20.29
N MET A 311 -2.14 -2.90 -19.04
CA MET A 311 -2.73 -3.58 -17.88
C MET A 311 -4.26 -3.63 -17.95
N SER A 312 -4.91 -2.54 -18.39
CA SER A 312 -6.36 -2.50 -18.59
C SER A 312 -6.85 -3.56 -19.60
N MET A 313 -6.06 -3.85 -20.67
CA MET A 313 -6.36 -4.92 -21.61
C MET A 313 -6.21 -6.31 -20.96
N VAL A 314 -5.18 -6.52 -20.15
CA VAL A 314 -4.96 -7.78 -19.42
C VAL A 314 -6.15 -8.11 -18.51
N TYR A 315 -6.63 -7.14 -17.73
CA TYR A 315 -7.81 -7.33 -16.90
C TYR A 315 -9.05 -7.60 -17.76
N SER A 316 -9.25 -6.85 -18.84
CA SER A 316 -10.44 -6.98 -19.71
C SER A 316 -10.50 -8.31 -20.48
N ALA A 317 -9.37 -8.96 -20.72
CA ALA A 317 -9.30 -10.27 -21.36
C ALA A 317 -9.76 -11.41 -20.44
N ALA A 318 -9.74 -11.20 -19.12
CA ALA A 318 -10.01 -12.23 -18.11
C ALA A 318 -11.52 -12.37 -17.81
N ASP A 319 -11.92 -13.58 -17.40
CA ASP A 319 -13.23 -13.87 -16.82
C ASP A 319 -13.26 -13.63 -15.32
N VAL A 320 -12.14 -13.92 -14.67
CA VAL A 320 -11.96 -13.77 -13.23
C VAL A 320 -10.50 -13.40 -12.92
N PHE A 321 -10.34 -12.44 -12.03
CA PHE A 321 -9.04 -12.17 -11.41
C PHE A 321 -8.95 -12.91 -10.08
N VAL A 322 -7.93 -13.75 -9.92
CA VAL A 322 -7.70 -14.51 -8.67
C VAL A 322 -6.66 -13.80 -7.82
N LEU A 323 -7.04 -13.47 -6.58
CA LEU A 323 -6.24 -12.73 -5.61
C LEU A 323 -6.07 -13.52 -4.30
N PRO A 324 -5.22 -14.56 -4.28
CA PRO A 324 -5.04 -15.44 -3.14
C PRO A 324 -4.04 -14.89 -2.11
N SER A 325 -3.96 -13.56 -1.96
CA SER A 325 -3.05 -12.93 -1.02
C SER A 325 -3.39 -13.29 0.42
N LEU A 326 -2.38 -13.70 1.21
CA LEU A 326 -2.52 -14.05 2.62
C LEU A 326 -2.66 -12.83 3.53
N ALA A 327 -2.14 -11.70 3.09
CA ALA A 327 -2.26 -10.41 3.74
C ALA A 327 -2.06 -9.29 2.70
N ASP A 328 -2.99 -8.36 2.67
CA ASP A 328 -2.88 -7.15 1.85
C ASP A 328 -3.75 -6.05 2.47
N ASN A 329 -3.37 -4.80 2.26
CA ASN A 329 -4.16 -3.69 2.80
C ASN A 329 -5.35 -3.35 1.88
N LEU A 330 -5.06 -2.74 0.72
CA LEU A 330 -6.03 -2.50 -0.35
C LEU A 330 -5.28 -2.70 -1.69
N PRO A 331 -5.29 -3.92 -2.26
CA PRO A 331 -4.49 -4.22 -3.44
C PRO A 331 -4.86 -3.35 -4.65
N ASN A 332 -3.90 -2.62 -5.22
CA ASN A 332 -4.13 -1.85 -6.46
C ASN A 332 -4.64 -2.75 -7.59
N THR A 333 -4.10 -3.97 -7.72
CA THR A 333 -4.53 -4.95 -8.74
C THR A 333 -5.99 -5.33 -8.61
N MET A 334 -6.53 -5.38 -7.38
CA MET A 334 -7.96 -5.59 -7.15
C MET A 334 -8.78 -4.41 -7.68
N LEU A 335 -8.39 -3.18 -7.33
CA LEU A 335 -9.10 -1.99 -7.78
C LEU A 335 -9.04 -1.84 -9.30
N GLU A 336 -7.89 -2.15 -9.89
CA GLU A 336 -7.66 -2.14 -11.35
C GLU A 336 -8.56 -3.17 -12.05
N ALA A 337 -8.69 -4.39 -11.50
CA ALA A 337 -9.61 -5.41 -12.00
C ALA A 337 -11.07 -4.95 -11.92
N LEU A 338 -11.50 -4.43 -10.77
CA LEU A 338 -12.86 -3.89 -10.59
C LEU A 338 -13.14 -2.76 -11.57
N ALA A 339 -12.19 -1.85 -11.78
CA ALA A 339 -12.30 -0.74 -12.72
C ALA A 339 -12.49 -1.22 -14.17
N CYS A 340 -11.86 -2.33 -14.55
CA CYS A 340 -11.99 -2.96 -15.86
C CYS A 340 -13.22 -3.87 -15.99
N GLY A 341 -14.06 -3.97 -14.94
CA GLY A 341 -15.23 -4.83 -14.94
C GLY A 341 -14.89 -6.32 -14.77
N THR A 342 -13.74 -6.65 -14.17
CA THR A 342 -13.32 -8.04 -13.98
C THR A 342 -13.61 -8.46 -12.55
N PRO A 343 -14.55 -9.42 -12.32
CA PRO A 343 -14.85 -9.92 -10.99
C PRO A 343 -13.63 -10.59 -10.33
N VAL A 344 -13.56 -10.52 -9.00
CA VAL A 344 -12.41 -11.00 -8.23
C VAL A 344 -12.80 -12.20 -7.38
N VAL A 345 -11.99 -13.26 -7.42
CA VAL A 345 -12.02 -14.33 -6.43
C VAL A 345 -10.77 -14.20 -5.56
N GLY A 346 -10.95 -13.99 -4.26
CA GLY A 346 -9.83 -13.74 -3.36
C GLY A 346 -9.98 -14.38 -2.00
N PHE A 347 -8.93 -14.31 -1.19
CA PHE A 347 -9.02 -14.68 0.21
C PHE A 347 -9.64 -13.55 1.05
N ALA A 348 -10.37 -13.93 2.11
CA ALA A 348 -10.91 -13.00 3.10
C ALA A 348 -9.78 -12.50 4.03
N ALA A 349 -8.76 -11.84 3.46
CA ALA A 349 -7.54 -11.42 4.15
C ALA A 349 -7.36 -9.91 4.10
N GLY A 350 -7.02 -9.30 5.23
CA GLY A 350 -6.74 -7.88 5.31
C GLY A 350 -7.90 -7.01 4.79
N GLY A 351 -7.59 -6.07 3.91
CA GLY A 351 -8.59 -5.17 3.28
C GLY A 351 -9.18 -5.69 1.97
N ILE A 352 -8.91 -6.93 1.55
CA ILE A 352 -9.51 -7.53 0.34
C ILE A 352 -11.05 -7.50 0.41
N PRO A 353 -11.71 -7.81 1.56
CA PRO A 353 -13.17 -7.74 1.68
C PRO A 353 -13.77 -6.33 1.50
N ASP A 354 -12.97 -5.27 1.56
CA ASP A 354 -13.46 -3.91 1.27
C ASP A 354 -13.82 -3.73 -0.20
N GLY A 355 -13.08 -4.38 -1.10
CA GLY A 355 -13.33 -4.34 -2.55
C GLY A 355 -14.06 -5.57 -3.08
N VAL A 356 -13.71 -6.77 -2.60
CA VAL A 356 -14.38 -8.02 -2.99
C VAL A 356 -15.61 -8.25 -2.11
N ARG A 357 -16.78 -7.92 -2.63
CA ARG A 357 -18.07 -8.07 -1.95
C ARG A 357 -18.75 -9.33 -2.48
N PRO A 358 -18.93 -10.38 -1.66
CA PRO A 358 -19.49 -11.66 -2.11
C PRO A 358 -20.82 -11.49 -2.81
N GLY A 359 -20.95 -12.07 -4.02
CA GLY A 359 -22.14 -11.96 -4.86
C GLY A 359 -22.33 -10.63 -5.58
N VAL A 360 -21.49 -9.61 -5.32
CA VAL A 360 -21.59 -8.26 -5.91
C VAL A 360 -20.42 -7.97 -6.84
N THR A 361 -19.19 -8.06 -6.34
CA THR A 361 -17.96 -7.78 -7.11
C THR A 361 -17.06 -9.00 -7.25
N GLY A 362 -17.42 -10.10 -6.62
CA GLY A 362 -16.63 -11.31 -6.63
C GLY A 362 -17.06 -12.32 -5.58
N LEU A 363 -16.14 -13.23 -5.23
CA LEU A 363 -16.31 -14.24 -4.20
C LEU A 363 -15.08 -14.26 -3.28
N LEU A 364 -15.29 -14.62 -2.02
CA LEU A 364 -14.23 -14.76 -1.04
C LEU A 364 -14.11 -16.21 -0.61
N ALA A 365 -12.87 -16.69 -0.48
CA ALA A 365 -12.52 -17.96 0.14
C ALA A 365 -11.80 -17.72 1.46
N LYS A 366 -11.81 -18.71 2.35
CA LYS A 366 -11.06 -18.67 3.59
C LYS A 366 -9.57 -18.58 3.33
N THR A 367 -8.89 -17.68 4.04
CA THR A 367 -7.46 -17.44 3.86
C THR A 367 -6.65 -18.73 4.03
N GLY A 368 -5.87 -19.06 2.98
CA GLY A 368 -5.02 -20.23 2.96
C GLY A 368 -5.71 -21.55 2.60
N ASP A 369 -6.97 -21.53 2.19
CA ASP A 369 -7.73 -22.71 1.79
C ASP A 369 -7.82 -22.82 0.25
N SER A 370 -7.00 -23.70 -0.33
CA SER A 370 -6.98 -23.94 -1.78
C SER A 370 -8.24 -24.63 -2.29
N ALA A 371 -8.92 -25.46 -1.47
CA ALA A 371 -10.12 -26.16 -1.90
C ALA A 371 -11.31 -25.19 -1.98
N GLU A 372 -11.46 -24.30 -1.00
CA GLU A 372 -12.49 -23.27 -1.04
C GLU A 372 -12.22 -22.25 -2.16
N LEU A 373 -10.93 -21.91 -2.40
CA LEU A 373 -10.53 -21.07 -3.53
C LEU A 373 -10.90 -21.71 -4.88
N CYS A 374 -10.65 -23.03 -5.05
CA CYS A 374 -11.04 -23.82 -6.21
C CYS A 374 -12.55 -23.74 -6.43
N SER A 375 -13.33 -24.00 -5.39
CA SER A 375 -14.81 -23.99 -5.44
C SER A 375 -15.32 -22.61 -5.86
N ALA A 376 -14.78 -21.53 -5.30
CA ALA A 376 -15.16 -20.16 -5.66
C ALA A 376 -14.80 -19.80 -7.11
N ILE A 377 -13.63 -20.24 -7.62
CA ILE A 377 -13.25 -20.05 -9.02
C ILE A 377 -14.21 -20.80 -9.95
N LEU A 378 -14.50 -22.07 -9.65
CA LEU A 378 -15.40 -22.89 -10.46
C LEU A 378 -16.84 -22.33 -10.45
N GLU A 379 -17.35 -21.85 -9.31
CA GLU A 379 -18.64 -21.15 -9.21
C GLU A 379 -18.66 -19.93 -10.12
N MET A 380 -17.61 -19.10 -10.08
CA MET A 380 -17.48 -17.90 -10.91
C MET A 380 -17.45 -18.23 -12.41
N LEU A 381 -16.72 -19.27 -12.81
CA LEU A 381 -16.59 -19.67 -14.22
C LEU A 381 -17.81 -20.46 -14.74
N GLY A 382 -18.60 -21.05 -13.84
CA GLY A 382 -19.75 -21.87 -14.17
C GLY A 382 -21.05 -21.10 -14.45
N ASN A 383 -21.12 -19.80 -14.12
CA ASN A 383 -22.35 -19.01 -14.25
C ASN A 383 -22.10 -17.67 -14.97
N ASP A 384 -22.29 -17.66 -16.28
CA ASP A 384 -22.03 -16.50 -17.13
C ASP A 384 -22.94 -15.31 -16.81
N ALA A 385 -24.21 -15.54 -16.47
CA ALA A 385 -25.16 -14.50 -16.14
C ALA A 385 -24.76 -13.79 -14.83
N LYS A 386 -24.46 -14.57 -13.78
CA LYS A 386 -23.98 -14.03 -12.49
C LYS A 386 -22.65 -13.28 -12.64
N ARG A 387 -21.73 -13.81 -13.46
CA ARG A 387 -20.46 -13.17 -13.76
C ARG A 387 -20.64 -11.84 -14.50
N ALA A 388 -21.55 -11.77 -15.47
CA ALA A 388 -21.87 -10.53 -16.19
C ALA A 388 -22.47 -9.47 -15.26
N GLU A 389 -23.36 -9.85 -14.34
CA GLU A 389 -23.91 -8.96 -13.32
C GLU A 389 -22.79 -8.42 -12.39
N MET A 390 -21.92 -9.31 -11.88
CA MET A 390 -20.77 -8.90 -11.06
C MET A 390 -19.84 -7.97 -11.83
N SER A 391 -19.59 -8.23 -13.11
CA SER A 391 -18.77 -7.37 -13.97
C SER A 391 -19.33 -5.95 -14.06
N ALA A 392 -20.61 -5.79 -14.28
CA ALA A 392 -21.28 -4.48 -14.29
C ALA A 392 -21.18 -3.79 -12.91
N ASN A 393 -21.39 -4.54 -11.84
CA ASN A 393 -21.25 -4.03 -10.47
C ASN A 393 -19.81 -3.59 -10.13
N CYS A 394 -18.79 -4.34 -10.59
CA CYS A 394 -17.39 -3.98 -10.42
C CYS A 394 -17.11 -2.57 -10.96
N ARG A 395 -17.50 -2.31 -12.21
CA ARG A 395 -17.32 -0.99 -12.84
C ARG A 395 -18.10 0.09 -12.12
N ARG A 396 -19.35 -0.15 -11.77
CA ARG A 396 -20.21 0.81 -11.06
C ARG A 396 -19.62 1.21 -9.72
N ILE A 397 -19.12 0.24 -8.94
CA ILE A 397 -18.49 0.49 -7.64
C ILE A 397 -17.17 1.21 -7.82
N ALA A 398 -16.35 0.84 -8.81
CA ALA A 398 -15.12 1.52 -9.10
C ALA A 398 -15.36 3.01 -9.40
N LEU A 399 -16.35 3.35 -10.21
CA LEU A 399 -16.73 4.74 -10.52
C LEU A 399 -17.21 5.51 -9.28
N ALA A 400 -17.94 4.87 -8.38
CA ALA A 400 -18.50 5.53 -7.20
C ALA A 400 -17.50 5.71 -6.06
N GLU A 401 -16.55 4.79 -5.89
CA GLU A 401 -15.74 4.70 -4.68
C GLU A 401 -14.22 4.84 -4.92
N TYR A 402 -13.74 4.47 -6.12
CA TYR A 402 -12.31 4.34 -6.43
C TYR A 402 -11.84 5.26 -7.57
N ASP A 403 -12.68 6.19 -8.04
CA ASP A 403 -12.23 7.22 -8.97
C ASP A 403 -11.22 8.14 -8.31
N LEU A 404 -10.18 8.53 -9.06
CA LEU A 404 -9.13 9.42 -8.58
C LEU A 404 -9.70 10.77 -8.09
N SER A 405 -10.75 11.27 -8.72
CA SER A 405 -11.44 12.49 -8.31
C SER A 405 -12.12 12.37 -6.95
N VAL A 406 -12.71 11.20 -6.65
CA VAL A 406 -13.33 10.90 -5.34
C VAL A 406 -12.27 10.89 -4.24
N GLN A 407 -11.15 10.21 -4.47
CA GLN A 407 -10.02 10.22 -3.53
C GLN A 407 -9.51 11.64 -3.32
N THR A 408 -9.23 12.36 -4.40
CA THR A 408 -8.70 13.73 -4.37
C THR A 408 -9.60 14.67 -3.57
N SER A 409 -10.92 14.64 -3.81
CA SER A 409 -11.89 15.48 -3.09
C SER A 409 -11.86 15.22 -1.58
N ARG A 410 -11.84 13.94 -1.15
CA ARG A 410 -11.78 13.55 0.26
C ARG A 410 -10.48 14.02 0.94
N TYR A 411 -9.35 13.96 0.23
CA TYR A 411 -8.09 14.48 0.77
C TYR A 411 -8.09 16.01 0.84
N LEU A 412 -8.68 16.72 -0.13
CA LEU A 412 -8.80 18.18 -0.09
C LEU A 412 -9.67 18.66 1.06
N GLU A 413 -10.78 17.98 1.34
CA GLU A 413 -11.62 18.24 2.51
C GLU A 413 -10.79 18.08 3.79
N LEU A 414 -10.12 16.94 3.98
CA LEU A 414 -9.27 16.68 5.12
C LEU A 414 -8.16 17.72 5.29
N TYR A 415 -7.43 18.05 4.21
CA TYR A 415 -6.35 19.02 4.26
C TYR A 415 -6.85 20.44 4.62
N THR A 416 -7.99 20.83 4.06
CA THR A 416 -8.62 22.11 4.36
C THR A 416 -9.01 22.22 5.82
N ASP A 417 -9.59 21.17 6.40
CA ASP A 417 -9.98 21.13 7.81
C ASP A 417 -8.76 21.21 8.74
N MET A 418 -7.70 20.49 8.41
CA MET A 418 -6.46 20.52 9.20
C MET A 418 -5.78 21.90 9.17
N LEU A 419 -5.77 22.56 8.02
CA LEU A 419 -5.20 23.91 7.88
C LEU A 419 -6.02 24.95 8.66
N ARG A 420 -7.35 24.86 8.66
CA ARG A 420 -8.23 25.74 9.43
C ARG A 420 -8.02 25.60 10.93
N CYS A 421 -7.91 24.36 11.43
CA CYS A 421 -7.61 24.08 12.84
C CYS A 421 -6.27 24.68 13.26
N GLY A 422 -5.23 24.56 12.43
CA GLY A 422 -3.90 25.11 12.68
C GLY A 422 -3.87 26.65 12.71
N ALA A 423 -4.63 27.32 11.82
CA ALA A 423 -4.70 28.78 11.76
C ALA A 423 -5.40 29.39 12.99
N SER A 424 -6.48 28.78 13.46
CA SER A 424 -7.22 29.26 14.64
C SER A 424 -6.39 29.18 15.93
N GLU A 425 -5.55 28.14 16.09
CA GLU A 425 -4.66 28.03 17.25
C GLU A 425 -3.49 29.01 17.22
N SER A 426 -2.94 29.27 16.02
CA SER A 426 -1.87 30.27 15.86
C SER A 426 -2.36 31.67 16.20
N ALA A 427 -3.58 32.03 15.81
CA ALA A 427 -4.23 33.29 16.15
C ALA A 427 -4.47 33.39 17.68
N ASN A 428 -4.96 32.33 18.33
CA ASN A 428 -5.18 32.29 19.76
C ASN A 428 -3.87 32.41 20.57
N LYS A 429 -2.82 31.69 20.18
CA LYS A 429 -1.50 31.79 20.82
C LYS A 429 -0.88 33.20 20.67
N ALA A 430 -1.08 33.85 19.52
CA ALA A 430 -0.64 35.22 19.29
C ALA A 430 -1.43 36.23 20.15
N ALA A 431 -2.74 36.04 20.31
CA ALA A 431 -3.59 36.87 21.18
C ALA A 431 -3.19 36.73 22.66
N VAL A 432 -2.96 35.50 23.14
CA VAL A 432 -2.50 35.25 24.52
C VAL A 432 -1.12 35.84 24.79
N ARG A 433 -0.17 35.73 23.84
CA ARG A 433 1.16 36.38 23.98
C ARG A 433 1.07 37.91 24.03
N ARG A 434 0.23 38.54 23.21
CA ARG A 434 0.00 40.00 23.24
C ARG A 434 -0.62 40.45 24.55
N ALA A 435 -1.57 39.69 25.12
CA ALA A 435 -2.18 39.99 26.42
C ALA A 435 -1.20 39.82 27.61
N ALA A 436 -0.20 38.92 27.48
CA ALA A 436 0.83 38.71 28.48
C ALA A 436 1.96 39.75 28.43
N THR A 437 2.20 40.41 27.30
CA THR A 437 3.19 41.49 27.15
C THR A 437 2.64 42.90 27.41
N SER A 438 1.34 43.03 27.59
CA SER A 438 0.65 44.30 27.93
C SER A 438 0.35 44.47 29.42
N LYS A 439 0.87 43.59 30.28
CA LYS A 439 0.94 43.71 31.72
C LYS A 439 2.39 43.92 32.18
#